data_abb7e152da5848dd6288e2b596a4ccd3
#
_entry.id   abb7e152da5848dd6288e2b596a4ccd3
#
_cell.length_a   1.000
_cell.length_b   1.000
_cell.length_c   1.000
_cell.angle_alpha   90.00
_cell.angle_beta   90.00
_cell.angle_gamma   90.00
#
_symmetry.space_group_name_H-M   'P 1'
#
loop_
_entity.id
_entity.type
_entity.pdbx_description
1 polymer ?
#
loop_
_entity_poly.entity_id
_entity_poly.type
_entity_poly.pdbx_seq_one_letter_code
_entity_poly.pdbx_strand_id
1 'polypeptide(L)'
;FSGLIGTETLGQTVGSTFNNKNVGTSKSVTVNSITLADGTNGGLAANYSISPGQTSTANVTAKALTVSGITASDKTYDANTTATLNTGGVTYTGLIGGDVFNGTYTGAFSDKNVGTGKTVTFSSSYTGADVGNYSVTDQTSTTGNITAKALTVSGITASDKTYDGNDVATLNTGSVLYSGLINGDTFSGTYTGAFNNKNAGTGKTVTITPTYSGADVGNYSITNHSTVTADVAVKALTATASAANKVYDGNTTATTTLTFSGLIGTETLGQTVGSTFDNKNVGTGKTVTVNSITLADGTNGGLAANYSISPGQTSTANITAKALTVS
;
A
#
# COMPACT_ATOMS: atom_id res chain seq x y z
N PHE A 1 -76.49 -30.38 12.05
CA PHE A 1 -77.77 -29.83 11.58
C PHE A 1 -78.80 -29.82 12.69
N SER A 2 -79.63 -28.79 12.71
CA SER A 2 -80.84 -28.78 13.49
C SER A 2 -82.03 -28.92 12.53
N GLY A 3 -83.13 -29.60 12.99
CA GLY A 3 -84.36 -29.73 12.19
C GLY A 3 -84.42 -31.06 11.38
N LEU A 4 -83.53 -32.02 11.62
CA LEU A 4 -83.68 -33.39 11.11
C LEU A 4 -84.77 -34.13 11.79
N ILE A 5 -85.48 -35.02 11.09
CA ILE A 5 -86.60 -35.80 11.61
C ILE A 5 -86.04 -37.03 12.38
N GLY A 6 -86.52 -37.17 13.65
CA GLY A 6 -86.13 -38.32 14.45
C GLY A 6 -84.65 -38.47 14.66
N THR A 7 -84.09 -39.65 14.26
CA THR A 7 -82.69 -40.02 14.36
C THR A 7 -81.92 -39.96 13.02
N GLU A 8 -82.52 -39.33 11.99
CA GLU A 8 -81.93 -39.20 10.68
C GLU A 8 -80.62 -38.43 10.75
N THR A 9 -79.65 -38.81 9.90
CA THR A 9 -78.43 -38.04 9.72
C THR A 9 -78.25 -37.67 8.24
N LEU A 10 -77.43 -36.65 7.96
CA LEU A 10 -77.04 -36.26 6.58
C LEU A 10 -75.52 -36.13 6.51
N GLY A 11 -74.98 -36.53 5.37
CA GLY A 11 -73.62 -36.15 4.98
C GLY A 11 -73.61 -34.72 4.43
N GLN A 12 -72.43 -34.06 4.48
CA GLN A 12 -72.25 -32.73 3.90
C GLN A 12 -70.83 -32.53 3.33
N THR A 13 -70.77 -31.72 2.30
CA THR A 13 -69.54 -31.11 1.78
C THR A 13 -69.73 -29.60 1.84
N VAL A 14 -68.76 -28.89 2.45
CA VAL A 14 -68.85 -27.45 2.67
C VAL A 14 -67.67 -26.74 1.98
N GLY A 15 -67.97 -25.77 1.12
CA GLY A 15 -67.04 -24.82 0.56
C GLY A 15 -67.07 -23.51 1.37
N SER A 16 -65.91 -23.04 1.83
CA SER A 16 -65.83 -21.81 2.60
C SER A 16 -64.58 -20.99 2.22
N THR A 17 -64.64 -19.68 2.43
CA THR A 17 -63.56 -18.76 2.14
C THR A 17 -63.33 -17.77 3.28
N PHE A 18 -62.08 -17.41 3.48
CA PHE A 18 -61.74 -16.26 4.31
C PHE A 18 -62.17 -14.95 3.62
N ASN A 19 -62.41 -13.89 4.41
CA ASN A 19 -62.72 -12.57 3.88
C ASN A 19 -61.62 -11.95 3.02
N ASN A 20 -60.35 -12.31 3.27
CA ASN A 20 -59.18 -12.02 2.41
C ASN A 20 -58.02 -12.97 2.74
N LYS A 21 -56.94 -12.94 1.91
CA LYS A 21 -55.75 -13.83 2.03
C LYS A 21 -54.78 -13.44 3.16
N ASN A 22 -54.92 -12.23 3.72
CA ASN A 22 -53.92 -11.67 4.60
C ASN A 22 -53.89 -12.31 5.98
N VAL A 23 -52.68 -12.34 6.59
CA VAL A 23 -52.44 -12.77 7.98
C VAL A 23 -53.35 -11.98 8.94
N GLY A 24 -53.91 -12.67 9.90
CA GLY A 24 -54.70 -12.07 10.94
C GLY A 24 -55.37 -13.09 11.85
N THR A 25 -55.78 -12.65 13.03
CA THR A 25 -56.51 -13.44 14.02
C THR A 25 -58.00 -13.23 13.90
N SER A 26 -58.78 -14.26 14.22
CA SER A 26 -60.26 -14.20 14.22
C SER A 26 -60.86 -13.67 12.93
N LYS A 27 -60.27 -14.03 11.81
CA LYS A 27 -60.75 -13.63 10.49
C LYS A 27 -62.05 -14.35 10.16
N SER A 28 -63.00 -13.61 9.56
CA SER A 28 -64.27 -14.19 9.17
C SER A 28 -64.12 -15.23 8.06
N VAL A 29 -64.65 -16.39 8.27
CA VAL A 29 -64.82 -17.46 7.30
C VAL A 29 -66.30 -17.60 6.97
N THR A 30 -66.66 -17.45 5.71
CA THR A 30 -68.01 -17.55 5.23
C THR A 30 -68.22 -18.87 4.47
N VAL A 31 -69.25 -19.59 4.81
CA VAL A 31 -69.68 -20.79 4.06
C VAL A 31 -70.36 -20.34 2.77
N ASN A 32 -69.76 -20.64 1.64
CA ASN A 32 -70.23 -20.20 0.31
C ASN A 32 -71.14 -21.28 -0.38
N SER A 33 -70.87 -22.52 -0.03
CA SER A 33 -71.67 -23.67 -0.59
C SER A 33 -71.79 -24.77 0.42
N ILE A 34 -72.97 -25.44 0.43
CA ILE A 34 -73.22 -26.64 1.20
C ILE A 34 -73.90 -27.65 0.23
N THR A 35 -73.31 -28.80 0.05
CA THR A 35 -73.91 -29.91 -0.68
C THR A 35 -74.24 -30.98 0.33
N LEU A 36 -75.51 -31.32 0.43
CA LEU A 36 -76.02 -32.40 1.27
C LEU A 36 -75.81 -33.76 0.54
N ALA A 37 -75.56 -34.80 1.30
CA ALA A 37 -75.53 -36.19 0.86
C ALA A 37 -76.38 -37.04 1.77
N ASP A 38 -76.87 -38.16 1.24
CA ASP A 38 -77.67 -39.09 2.04
C ASP A 38 -76.87 -39.59 3.24
N GLY A 39 -77.57 -39.74 4.35
CA GLY A 39 -76.93 -40.16 5.58
C GLY A 39 -77.49 -41.53 6.07
N THR A 40 -77.71 -41.68 7.39
CA THR A 40 -78.14 -42.91 8.03
C THR A 40 -79.58 -42.71 8.58
N ASN A 41 -80.16 -43.82 8.98
CA ASN A 41 -81.52 -43.87 9.57
C ASN A 41 -82.64 -43.26 8.69
N GLY A 42 -82.50 -43.40 7.37
CA GLY A 42 -83.46 -42.89 6.42
C GLY A 42 -83.26 -41.46 6.00
N GLY A 43 -82.21 -40.79 6.36
CA GLY A 43 -81.89 -39.40 6.00
C GLY A 43 -81.52 -39.30 4.52
N LEU A 44 -82.45 -38.77 3.71
CA LEU A 44 -82.24 -38.53 2.27
C LEU A 44 -82.00 -37.02 2.05
N ALA A 45 -80.88 -36.67 1.39
CA ALA A 45 -80.55 -35.27 1.10
C ALA A 45 -81.62 -34.52 0.33
N ALA A 46 -82.36 -35.23 -0.53
CA ALA A 46 -83.48 -34.66 -1.31
C ALA A 46 -84.67 -34.14 -0.45
N ASN A 47 -84.77 -34.61 0.80
CA ASN A 47 -85.85 -34.17 1.72
C ASN A 47 -85.55 -32.88 2.47
N TYR A 48 -84.33 -32.35 2.35
CA TYR A 48 -83.82 -31.25 3.13
C TYR A 48 -83.19 -30.18 2.25
N SER A 49 -83.27 -28.96 2.74
CA SER A 49 -82.59 -27.80 2.14
C SER A 49 -81.86 -27.01 3.20
N ILE A 50 -80.71 -26.43 2.86
CA ILE A 50 -79.93 -25.56 3.71
C ILE A 50 -79.35 -24.45 2.85
N SER A 51 -79.44 -23.22 3.33
CA SER A 51 -78.77 -22.10 2.62
C SER A 51 -77.35 -21.87 3.16
N PRO A 52 -76.38 -21.54 2.33
CA PRO A 52 -75.11 -21.09 2.75
C PRO A 52 -75.20 -19.70 3.39
N GLY A 53 -74.02 -19.18 3.93
CA GLY A 53 -73.93 -17.85 4.56
C GLY A 53 -73.58 -17.92 6.04
N GLN A 54 -73.49 -19.11 6.64
CA GLN A 54 -72.98 -19.27 8.00
C GLN A 54 -71.58 -18.71 8.09
N THR A 55 -71.22 -18.05 9.20
CA THR A 55 -69.93 -17.49 9.48
C THR A 55 -69.29 -18.09 10.70
N SER A 56 -67.97 -18.25 10.68
CA SER A 56 -67.14 -18.58 11.81
C SER A 56 -65.87 -17.77 11.76
N THR A 57 -64.97 -17.98 12.69
CA THR A 57 -63.65 -17.29 12.69
C THR A 57 -62.52 -18.31 12.71
N ALA A 58 -61.44 -17.98 12.04
CA ALA A 58 -60.17 -18.74 12.07
C ALA A 58 -59.01 -17.79 11.86
N ASN A 59 -57.79 -18.28 12.18
CA ASN A 59 -56.56 -17.50 12.02
C ASN A 59 -55.90 -17.83 10.70
N VAL A 60 -55.33 -16.81 10.06
CA VAL A 60 -54.33 -16.99 8.98
C VAL A 60 -52.99 -16.62 9.56
N THR A 61 -52.06 -17.57 9.63
CA THR A 61 -50.71 -17.38 10.16
C THR A 61 -49.71 -17.02 9.07
N ALA A 62 -48.66 -16.28 9.44
CA ALA A 62 -47.60 -15.91 8.51
C ALA A 62 -46.88 -17.12 7.96
N LYS A 63 -46.60 -17.10 6.65
CA LYS A 63 -45.85 -18.13 5.98
C LYS A 63 -44.35 -17.87 6.16
N ALA A 64 -43.55 -18.91 6.45
CA ALA A 64 -42.11 -18.77 6.53
C ALA A 64 -41.55 -18.45 5.14
N LEU A 65 -40.66 -17.43 5.13
CA LEU A 65 -39.90 -16.97 3.96
C LEU A 65 -38.41 -16.91 4.32
N THR A 66 -37.57 -17.56 3.56
CA THR A 66 -36.12 -17.49 3.74
C THR A 66 -35.48 -16.69 2.61
N VAL A 67 -34.65 -15.70 2.98
CA VAL A 67 -33.89 -14.86 2.06
C VAL A 67 -32.45 -15.36 2.01
N SER A 68 -31.92 -15.58 0.79
CA SER A 68 -30.56 -16.06 0.57
C SER A 68 -29.99 -15.58 -0.78
N GLY A 69 -28.74 -15.89 -1.08
CA GLY A 69 -28.10 -15.58 -2.36
C GLY A 69 -27.50 -14.16 -2.45
N ILE A 70 -27.39 -13.44 -1.32
CA ILE A 70 -26.74 -12.13 -1.25
C ILE A 70 -25.23 -12.36 -1.14
N THR A 71 -24.45 -11.74 -2.03
CA THR A 71 -22.98 -11.74 -1.98
C THR A 71 -22.45 -10.30 -1.90
N ALA A 72 -21.18 -10.14 -1.53
CA ALA A 72 -20.50 -8.85 -1.54
C ALA A 72 -19.46 -8.79 -2.65
N SER A 73 -19.30 -7.61 -3.24
CA SER A 73 -18.18 -7.34 -4.16
C SER A 73 -16.91 -7.07 -3.36
N ASP A 74 -15.78 -7.52 -3.92
CA ASP A 74 -14.47 -7.07 -3.47
C ASP A 74 -14.32 -5.57 -3.74
N LYS A 75 -13.49 -4.91 -2.93
CA LYS A 75 -13.15 -3.50 -3.15
C LYS A 75 -11.66 -3.23 -2.92
N THR A 76 -11.17 -2.14 -3.48
CA THR A 76 -9.87 -1.57 -3.11
C THR A 76 -10.05 -0.74 -1.85
N TYR A 77 -9.04 -0.72 -0.99
CA TYR A 77 -9.01 0.09 0.23
C TYR A 77 -9.38 1.55 -0.05
N ASP A 78 -10.33 2.07 0.71
CA ASP A 78 -10.88 3.42 0.58
C ASP A 78 -11.14 4.10 1.94
N ALA A 79 -10.55 3.52 3.00
CA ALA A 79 -10.64 3.96 4.40
C ALA A 79 -12.04 3.89 5.04
N ASN A 80 -13.03 3.24 4.38
CA ASN A 80 -14.35 3.04 4.95
C ASN A 80 -14.78 1.57 4.94
N THR A 81 -15.87 1.24 5.65
CA THR A 81 -16.39 -0.12 5.77
C THR A 81 -17.57 -0.42 4.83
N THR A 82 -18.06 0.56 4.07
CA THR A 82 -19.19 0.35 3.17
C THR A 82 -18.94 -0.79 2.19
N ALA A 83 -19.88 -1.72 2.08
CA ALA A 83 -19.81 -2.86 1.16
C ALA A 83 -20.86 -2.71 0.06
N THR A 84 -20.48 -2.97 -1.18
CA THR A 84 -21.41 -3.13 -2.29
C THR A 84 -21.92 -4.55 -2.30
N LEU A 85 -23.23 -4.73 -2.16
CA LEU A 85 -23.88 -6.04 -2.18
C LEU A 85 -24.37 -6.37 -3.58
N ASN A 86 -24.16 -7.61 -4.00
CA ASN A 86 -24.72 -8.17 -5.24
C ASN A 86 -26.02 -8.88 -4.92
N THR A 87 -27.12 -8.32 -5.37
CA THR A 87 -28.49 -8.77 -5.07
C THR A 87 -29.16 -9.48 -6.25
N GLY A 88 -28.50 -9.60 -7.40
CA GLY A 88 -29.04 -10.27 -8.58
C GLY A 88 -29.31 -11.76 -8.41
N GLY A 89 -28.67 -12.40 -7.42
CA GLY A 89 -28.86 -13.80 -7.06
C GLY A 89 -29.81 -14.03 -5.87
N VAL A 90 -30.47 -12.98 -5.37
CA VAL A 90 -31.35 -13.12 -4.20
C VAL A 90 -32.52 -14.03 -4.51
N THR A 91 -32.76 -14.98 -3.62
CA THR A 91 -33.87 -15.90 -3.66
C THR A 91 -34.75 -15.73 -2.43
N TYR A 92 -36.07 -15.80 -2.65
CA TYR A 92 -37.10 -15.76 -1.64
C TYR A 92 -37.78 -17.12 -1.55
N THR A 93 -37.16 -18.05 -0.81
CA THR A 93 -37.71 -19.42 -0.67
C THR A 93 -38.97 -19.39 0.21
N GLY A 94 -40.08 -19.82 -0.34
CA GLY A 94 -41.36 -19.79 0.32
C GLY A 94 -42.30 -18.67 -0.17
N LEU A 95 -41.83 -17.74 -1.01
CA LEU A 95 -42.68 -16.71 -1.61
C LEU A 95 -43.76 -17.35 -2.51
N ILE A 96 -44.99 -16.89 -2.38
CA ILE A 96 -46.14 -17.31 -3.21
C ILE A 96 -46.09 -16.50 -4.52
N GLY A 97 -46.25 -17.23 -5.65
CA GLY A 97 -46.26 -16.56 -6.95
C GLY A 97 -47.40 -15.54 -7.05
N GLY A 98 -47.05 -14.34 -7.51
CA GLY A 98 -47.98 -13.21 -7.64
C GLY A 98 -48.01 -12.29 -6.43
N ASP A 99 -47.41 -12.65 -5.28
CA ASP A 99 -47.27 -11.75 -4.14
C ASP A 99 -46.18 -10.69 -4.39
N VAL A 100 -46.43 -9.46 -3.93
CA VAL A 100 -45.50 -8.33 -4.07
C VAL A 100 -44.62 -8.25 -2.83
N PHE A 101 -43.34 -8.60 -3.01
CA PHE A 101 -42.30 -8.62 -1.97
C PHE A 101 -40.97 -8.13 -2.52
N ASN A 102 -40.43 -7.01 -2.04
CA ASN A 102 -39.19 -6.39 -2.49
C ASN A 102 -38.27 -6.18 -1.31
N GLY A 103 -36.96 -6.53 -1.47
CA GLY A 103 -35.94 -6.32 -0.48
C GLY A 103 -34.93 -5.25 -0.89
N THR A 104 -34.50 -4.44 0.06
CA THR A 104 -33.35 -3.54 -0.04
C THR A 104 -32.32 -3.91 1.03
N TYR A 105 -31.04 -3.78 0.69
CA TYR A 105 -29.95 -4.28 1.53
C TYR A 105 -28.83 -3.26 1.64
N THR A 106 -28.28 -3.07 2.84
CA THR A 106 -27.11 -2.24 3.08
C THR A 106 -26.07 -3.04 3.86
N GLY A 107 -24.82 -3.02 3.41
CA GLY A 107 -23.75 -3.86 3.96
C GLY A 107 -22.54 -3.07 4.42
N ALA A 108 -21.83 -3.67 5.39
CA ALA A 108 -20.56 -3.15 5.87
C ALA A 108 -19.56 -4.28 6.14
N PHE A 109 -18.31 -4.08 5.75
CA PHE A 109 -17.19 -4.90 6.16
C PHE A 109 -16.95 -4.79 7.67
N SER A 110 -16.41 -5.83 8.29
CA SER A 110 -16.07 -5.88 9.71
C SER A 110 -15.11 -4.77 10.17
N ASP A 111 -14.22 -4.35 9.29
CA ASP A 111 -13.33 -3.19 9.44
C ASP A 111 -12.86 -2.71 8.06
N LYS A 112 -12.18 -1.55 8.01
CA LYS A 112 -11.71 -0.91 6.78
C LYS A 112 -10.48 -1.56 6.15
N ASN A 113 -9.72 -2.39 6.91
CA ASN A 113 -8.36 -2.80 6.52
C ASN A 113 -8.34 -3.88 5.44
N VAL A 114 -7.25 -3.92 4.71
CA VAL A 114 -6.95 -4.96 3.71
C VAL A 114 -7.04 -6.36 4.32
N GLY A 115 -7.66 -7.26 3.59
CA GLY A 115 -7.82 -8.65 4.01
C GLY A 115 -8.69 -9.45 3.07
N THR A 116 -8.54 -10.77 3.12
CA THR A 116 -9.31 -11.73 2.34
C THR A 116 -10.38 -12.38 3.19
N GLY A 117 -11.53 -12.72 2.59
CA GLY A 117 -12.62 -13.41 3.28
C GLY A 117 -13.19 -12.63 4.47
N LYS A 118 -13.13 -11.30 4.44
CA LYS A 118 -13.64 -10.46 5.53
C LYS A 118 -15.15 -10.57 5.62
N THR A 119 -15.66 -10.69 6.83
CA THR A 119 -17.10 -10.70 7.07
C THR A 119 -17.72 -9.38 6.63
N VAL A 120 -18.77 -9.48 5.83
CA VAL A 120 -19.68 -8.38 5.48
C VAL A 120 -21.02 -8.68 6.14
N THR A 121 -21.38 -7.88 7.13
CA THR A 121 -22.71 -7.90 7.73
C THR A 121 -23.63 -6.94 6.98
N PHE A 122 -24.89 -7.28 6.90
CA PHE A 122 -25.87 -6.40 6.25
C PHE A 122 -27.22 -6.44 6.95
N SER A 123 -27.97 -5.37 6.75
CA SER A 123 -29.36 -5.23 7.18
C SER A 123 -30.28 -5.23 5.96
N SER A 124 -31.47 -5.78 6.17
CA SER A 124 -32.50 -5.92 5.15
C SER A 124 -33.71 -5.04 5.51
N SER A 125 -34.39 -4.53 4.53
CA SER A 125 -35.67 -3.88 4.65
C SER A 125 -36.61 -4.35 3.53
N TYR A 126 -37.86 -4.68 3.86
CA TYR A 126 -38.80 -5.27 2.93
C TYR A 126 -39.99 -4.36 2.72
N THR A 127 -40.44 -4.27 1.46
CA THR A 127 -41.59 -3.49 1.02
C THR A 127 -42.46 -4.29 0.07
N GLY A 128 -43.73 -4.00 0.00
CA GLY A 128 -44.72 -4.66 -0.86
C GLY A 128 -46.00 -4.92 -0.15
N ALA A 129 -47.12 -5.10 -0.89
CA ALA A 129 -48.46 -5.28 -0.36
C ALA A 129 -48.59 -6.54 0.50
N ASP A 130 -47.74 -7.54 0.24
CA ASP A 130 -47.89 -8.88 0.84
C ASP A 130 -46.83 -9.17 1.93
N VAL A 131 -45.92 -8.23 2.24
CA VAL A 131 -44.82 -8.42 3.21
C VAL A 131 -45.33 -8.89 4.57
N GLY A 132 -46.47 -8.34 5.05
CA GLY A 132 -47.06 -8.72 6.33
C GLY A 132 -47.59 -10.15 6.41
N ASN A 133 -47.65 -10.87 5.27
CA ASN A 133 -48.09 -12.26 5.21
C ASN A 133 -46.95 -13.26 5.45
N TYR A 134 -45.69 -12.77 5.66
CA TYR A 134 -44.53 -13.61 5.80
C TYR A 134 -43.80 -13.41 7.14
N SER A 135 -43.27 -14.50 7.66
CA SER A 135 -42.26 -14.48 8.73
C SER A 135 -40.90 -14.69 8.08
N VAL A 136 -40.11 -13.61 7.99
CA VAL A 136 -38.86 -13.58 7.23
C VAL A 136 -37.69 -14.08 8.07
N THR A 137 -36.88 -14.99 7.51
CA THR A 137 -35.58 -15.38 8.01
C THR A 137 -34.53 -14.85 7.04
N ASP A 138 -33.74 -13.88 7.50
CA ASP A 138 -32.74 -13.17 6.70
C ASP A 138 -31.40 -13.95 6.60
N GLN A 139 -30.75 -13.83 5.44
CA GLN A 139 -29.29 -13.95 5.39
C GLN A 139 -28.73 -12.66 5.99
N THR A 140 -27.84 -12.77 7.00
CA THR A 140 -27.33 -11.61 7.75
C THR A 140 -25.89 -11.27 7.44
N SER A 141 -25.14 -12.17 6.76
CA SER A 141 -23.74 -11.97 6.41
C SER A 141 -23.31 -12.72 5.17
N THR A 142 -22.22 -12.26 4.61
CA THR A 142 -21.46 -12.88 3.52
C THR A 142 -19.97 -12.56 3.72
N THR A 143 -19.12 -12.85 2.75
CA THR A 143 -17.70 -12.48 2.77
C THR A 143 -17.32 -11.72 1.50
N GLY A 144 -16.28 -10.87 1.63
CA GLY A 144 -15.66 -10.17 0.51
C GLY A 144 -14.22 -9.81 0.84
N ASN A 145 -13.47 -9.31 -0.13
CA ASN A 145 -12.06 -8.94 0.03
C ASN A 145 -11.90 -7.43 -0.02
N ILE A 146 -10.95 -6.92 0.77
CA ILE A 146 -10.42 -5.55 0.61
C ILE A 146 -8.98 -5.69 0.14
N THR A 147 -8.68 -5.20 -1.07
CA THR A 147 -7.34 -5.21 -1.65
C THR A 147 -6.59 -3.93 -1.36
N ALA A 148 -5.24 -4.01 -1.35
CA ALA A 148 -4.40 -2.86 -1.07
C ALA A 148 -4.54 -1.77 -2.14
N LYS A 149 -4.56 -0.51 -1.69
CA LYS A 149 -4.55 0.66 -2.57
C LYS A 149 -3.12 0.96 -3.03
N ALA A 150 -2.94 1.24 -4.31
CA ALA A 150 -1.64 1.67 -4.83
C ALA A 150 -1.23 3.02 -4.22
N LEU A 151 0.02 3.09 -3.76
CA LEU A 151 0.68 4.29 -3.24
C LEU A 151 2.03 4.44 -3.93
N THR A 152 2.29 5.59 -4.54
CA THR A 152 3.59 5.89 -5.17
C THR A 152 4.32 6.94 -4.36
N VAL A 153 5.57 6.65 -4.01
CA VAL A 153 6.48 7.57 -3.33
C VAL A 153 7.40 8.22 -4.36
N SER A 154 7.51 9.56 -4.31
CA SER A 154 8.36 10.35 -5.22
C SER A 154 8.89 11.61 -4.54
N GLY A 155 9.70 12.42 -5.26
CA GLY A 155 10.17 13.72 -4.78
C GLY A 155 11.39 13.65 -3.86
N ILE A 156 12.05 12.49 -3.71
CA ILE A 156 13.32 12.38 -2.98
C ILE A 156 14.46 12.73 -3.93
N THR A 157 15.41 13.53 -3.46
CA THR A 157 16.66 13.81 -4.18
C THR A 157 17.86 13.55 -3.25
N ALA A 158 19.06 13.47 -3.81
CA ALA A 158 20.30 13.34 -3.05
C ALA A 158 21.16 14.61 -3.23
N SER A 159 21.90 14.97 -2.20
CA SER A 159 22.89 16.05 -2.27
C SER A 159 24.21 15.53 -2.78
N ASP A 160 24.91 16.37 -3.57
CA ASP A 160 26.31 16.16 -3.88
C ASP A 160 27.15 16.22 -2.61
N LYS A 161 28.29 15.52 -2.64
CA LYS A 161 29.28 15.59 -1.56
C LYS A 161 30.70 15.64 -2.10
N THR A 162 31.65 16.00 -1.27
CA THR A 162 33.09 15.82 -1.51
C THR A 162 33.48 14.42 -0.99
N TYR A 163 34.44 13.78 -1.64
CA TYR A 163 34.99 12.49 -1.21
C TYR A 163 35.37 12.51 0.28
N ASP A 164 34.82 11.60 1.03
CA ASP A 164 34.98 11.46 2.48
C ASP A 164 35.29 10.02 2.93
N GLY A 165 35.51 9.12 1.96
CA GLY A 165 35.89 7.73 2.21
C GLY A 165 34.72 6.78 2.53
N ASN A 166 33.47 7.26 2.53
CA ASN A 166 32.28 6.44 2.73
C ASN A 166 31.27 6.61 1.57
N ASP A 167 30.28 5.74 1.52
CA ASP A 167 29.23 5.73 0.49
C ASP A 167 27.88 6.30 0.98
N VAL A 168 27.81 6.81 2.19
CA VAL A 168 26.58 7.39 2.74
C VAL A 168 26.18 8.63 1.94
N ALA A 169 24.91 8.68 1.51
CA ALA A 169 24.34 9.81 0.80
C ALA A 169 23.35 10.57 1.69
N THR A 170 23.42 11.91 1.66
CA THR A 170 22.43 12.76 2.28
C THR A 170 21.24 12.92 1.34
N LEU A 171 20.05 12.50 1.78
CA LEU A 171 18.82 12.63 1.02
C LEU A 171 18.04 13.90 1.42
N ASN A 172 17.47 14.56 0.41
CA ASN A 172 16.56 15.68 0.58
C ASN A 172 15.12 15.13 0.50
N THR A 173 14.42 15.13 1.63
CA THR A 173 13.09 14.52 1.77
C THR A 173 11.97 15.55 1.97
N GLY A 174 12.26 16.85 1.94
CA GLY A 174 11.27 17.91 2.17
C GLY A 174 10.19 18.03 1.09
N SER A 175 10.41 17.41 -0.08
CA SER A 175 9.46 17.40 -1.21
C SER A 175 8.85 16.02 -1.46
N VAL A 176 8.91 15.10 -0.50
CA VAL A 176 8.33 13.76 -0.65
C VAL A 176 6.83 13.84 -0.86
N LEU A 177 6.36 13.16 -1.89
CA LEU A 177 4.96 13.01 -2.23
C LEU A 177 4.52 11.56 -2.09
N TYR A 178 3.35 11.37 -1.49
CA TYR A 178 2.66 10.09 -1.35
C TYR A 178 1.42 10.09 -2.24
N SER A 179 1.59 9.81 -3.53
CA SER A 179 0.48 9.80 -4.48
C SER A 179 -0.40 8.57 -4.27
N GLY A 180 -1.68 8.78 -3.98
CA GLY A 180 -2.64 7.73 -3.66
C GLY A 180 -2.91 7.56 -2.16
N LEU A 181 -2.21 8.27 -1.28
CA LEU A 181 -2.50 8.28 0.16
C LEU A 181 -3.89 8.90 0.40
N ILE A 182 -4.69 8.25 1.25
CA ILE A 182 -6.01 8.76 1.64
C ILE A 182 -5.82 9.75 2.80
N ASN A 183 -6.51 10.89 2.67
CA ASN A 183 -6.48 11.91 3.73
C ASN A 183 -7.07 11.35 5.03
N GLY A 184 -6.34 11.53 6.12
CA GLY A 184 -6.70 11.04 7.45
C GLY A 184 -6.05 9.71 7.83
N ASP A 185 -5.42 9.00 6.88
CA ASP A 185 -4.65 7.80 7.20
C ASP A 185 -3.31 8.16 7.85
N THR A 186 -2.91 7.34 8.81
CA THR A 186 -1.61 7.47 9.50
C THR A 186 -0.53 6.73 8.70
N PHE A 187 0.32 7.52 8.02
CA PHE A 187 1.40 7.02 7.19
C PHE A 187 2.61 7.96 7.25
N SER A 188 3.80 7.44 7.47
CA SER A 188 5.05 8.19 7.42
C SER A 188 6.19 7.33 6.84
N GLY A 189 7.20 7.98 6.24
CA GLY A 189 8.38 7.32 5.70
C GLY A 189 9.67 7.97 6.20
N THR A 190 10.66 7.15 6.49
CA THR A 190 12.05 7.54 6.68
C THR A 190 12.91 6.90 5.61
N TYR A 191 14.01 7.56 5.25
CA TYR A 191 14.80 7.16 4.09
C TYR A 191 16.29 7.25 4.40
N THR A 192 17.04 6.22 3.98
CA THR A 192 18.51 6.24 3.98
C THR A 192 19.00 6.10 2.55
N GLY A 193 20.12 6.75 2.23
CA GLY A 193 20.73 6.73 0.90
C GLY A 193 22.16 6.22 0.93
N ALA A 194 22.54 5.47 -0.11
CA ALA A 194 23.91 5.04 -0.30
C ALA A 194 24.31 5.18 -1.77
N PHE A 195 25.47 5.76 -2.02
CA PHE A 195 26.10 5.75 -3.34
C PHE A 195 26.52 4.31 -3.72
N ASN A 196 26.55 4.02 -5.01
CA ASN A 196 26.98 2.71 -5.53
C ASN A 196 28.42 2.33 -5.13
N ASN A 197 29.26 3.32 -4.82
CA ASN A 197 30.57 3.19 -4.18
C ASN A 197 31.01 4.55 -3.62
N LYS A 198 32.06 4.59 -2.80
CA LYS A 198 32.60 5.80 -2.16
C LYS A 198 33.33 6.77 -3.10
N ASN A 199 33.80 6.33 -4.28
CA ASN A 199 34.75 7.05 -5.11
C ASN A 199 34.15 8.29 -5.77
N ALA A 200 34.99 9.28 -6.06
CA ALA A 200 34.63 10.48 -6.81
C ALA A 200 34.09 10.11 -8.20
N GLY A 201 33.13 10.91 -8.68
CA GLY A 201 32.50 10.74 -9.99
C GLY A 201 31.22 11.54 -10.08
N THR A 202 30.76 11.76 -11.31
CA THR A 202 29.53 12.50 -11.61
C THR A 202 28.38 11.56 -11.91
N GLY A 203 27.14 11.98 -11.63
CA GLY A 203 25.92 11.22 -11.93
C GLY A 203 25.88 9.85 -11.27
N LYS A 204 26.48 9.71 -10.10
CA LYS A 204 26.55 8.41 -9.41
C LYS A 204 25.17 8.03 -8.89
N THR A 205 24.82 6.74 -9.05
CA THR A 205 23.58 6.20 -8.52
C THR A 205 23.61 6.20 -7.00
N VAL A 206 22.56 6.74 -6.40
CA VAL A 206 22.23 6.65 -4.98
C VAL A 206 21.02 5.74 -4.82
N THR A 207 21.18 4.63 -4.14
CA THR A 207 20.10 3.72 -3.77
C THR A 207 19.39 4.25 -2.53
N ILE A 208 18.06 4.32 -2.58
CA ILE A 208 17.22 4.77 -1.47
C ILE A 208 16.61 3.54 -0.80
N THR A 209 16.78 3.43 0.50
CA THR A 209 16.14 2.41 1.33
C THR A 209 15.08 3.07 2.21
N PRO A 210 13.79 2.84 1.94
CA PRO A 210 12.70 3.39 2.75
C PRO A 210 12.37 2.50 3.94
N THR A 211 11.86 3.10 5.00
CA THR A 211 11.15 2.45 6.10
C THR A 211 9.85 3.19 6.35
N TYR A 212 8.71 2.48 6.30
CA TYR A 212 7.38 3.07 6.48
C TYR A 212 6.80 2.68 7.83
N SER A 213 6.06 3.62 8.43
CA SER A 213 5.38 3.44 9.71
C SER A 213 4.03 4.15 9.71
N GLY A 214 3.14 3.70 10.60
CA GLY A 214 1.78 4.21 10.74
C GLY A 214 0.76 3.09 10.75
N ALA A 215 -0.40 3.32 11.34
CA ALA A 215 -1.44 2.30 11.52
C ALA A 215 -2.01 1.80 10.18
N ASP A 216 -1.97 2.64 9.14
CA ASP A 216 -2.60 2.34 7.85
C ASP A 216 -1.64 1.86 6.76
N VAL A 217 -0.33 1.70 7.06
CA VAL A 217 0.71 1.28 6.09
C VAL A 217 0.33 -0.04 5.39
N GLY A 218 -0.20 -1.01 6.14
CA GLY A 218 -0.61 -2.33 5.62
C GLY A 218 -1.75 -2.29 4.60
N ASN A 219 -2.41 -1.14 4.46
CA ASN A 219 -3.52 -0.95 3.52
C ASN A 219 -3.05 -0.50 2.13
N TYR A 220 -1.73 -0.33 1.93
CA TYR A 220 -1.16 0.17 0.69
C TYR A 220 -0.19 -0.82 0.04
N SER A 221 -0.23 -0.87 -1.30
CA SER A 221 0.81 -1.47 -2.13
C SER A 221 1.75 -0.35 -2.58
N ILE A 222 2.96 -0.31 -1.98
CA ILE A 222 3.86 0.84 -2.11
C ILE A 222 4.84 0.63 -3.26
N THR A 223 4.86 1.59 -4.19
CA THR A 223 5.90 1.73 -5.21
C THR A 223 6.91 2.76 -4.74
N ASN A 224 8.14 2.32 -4.47
CA ASN A 224 9.20 3.14 -3.90
C ASN A 224 9.89 4.01 -4.94
N HIS A 225 10.34 5.20 -4.53
CA HIS A 225 11.38 5.95 -5.22
C HIS A 225 12.73 5.31 -4.86
N SER A 226 13.24 4.41 -5.69
CA SER A 226 14.32 3.48 -5.33
C SER A 226 15.73 4.03 -5.60
N THR A 227 15.88 4.94 -6.57
CA THR A 227 17.20 5.48 -6.95
C THR A 227 17.11 6.93 -7.40
N VAL A 228 18.16 7.67 -7.12
CA VAL A 228 18.42 9.03 -7.64
C VAL A 228 19.90 9.14 -8.02
N THR A 229 20.34 10.27 -8.53
CA THR A 229 21.75 10.53 -8.84
C THR A 229 22.27 11.74 -8.10
N ALA A 230 23.57 11.72 -7.74
CA ALA A 230 24.29 12.85 -7.17
C ALA A 230 25.78 12.70 -7.48
N ASP A 231 26.55 13.76 -7.30
CA ASP A 231 27.98 13.79 -7.57
C ASP A 231 28.79 13.56 -6.29
N VAL A 232 29.94 12.90 -6.44
CA VAL A 232 31.00 12.88 -5.42
C VAL A 232 32.19 13.62 -6.01
N ALA A 233 32.42 14.85 -5.55
CA ALA A 233 33.53 15.66 -5.99
C ALA A 233 34.85 15.15 -5.41
N VAL A 234 35.95 15.35 -6.13
CA VAL A 234 37.29 15.06 -5.64
C VAL A 234 37.63 15.90 -4.40
N LYS A 235 38.40 15.34 -3.48
CA LYS A 235 38.89 16.05 -2.29
C LYS A 235 40.20 16.76 -2.59
N ALA A 236 40.22 18.08 -2.37
CA ALA A 236 41.44 18.86 -2.53
C ALA A 236 42.44 18.56 -1.40
N LEU A 237 43.70 18.30 -1.78
CA LEU A 237 44.79 18.11 -0.87
C LEU A 237 45.66 19.38 -0.78
N THR A 238 46.35 19.54 0.34
CA THR A 238 47.50 20.43 0.48
C THR A 238 48.78 19.60 0.67
N ALA A 239 49.94 20.19 0.41
CA ALA A 239 51.21 19.50 0.63
C ALA A 239 52.29 20.46 1.07
N THR A 240 53.23 19.94 1.86
CA THR A 240 54.52 20.56 2.13
C THR A 240 55.59 19.92 1.27
N ALA A 241 56.45 20.73 0.69
CA ALA A 241 57.56 20.29 -0.16
C ALA A 241 58.87 20.21 0.62
N SER A 242 59.64 19.17 0.36
CA SER A 242 61.00 19.04 0.85
C SER A 242 61.93 18.75 -0.33
N ALA A 243 62.81 19.69 -0.65
CA ALA A 243 63.76 19.57 -1.75
C ALA A 243 65.14 19.06 -1.26
N ALA A 244 65.73 18.18 -2.06
CA ALA A 244 67.09 17.67 -1.80
C ALA A 244 68.14 18.66 -2.31
N ASN A 245 69.25 18.78 -1.59
CA ASN A 245 70.45 19.44 -2.09
C ASN A 245 71.01 18.70 -3.30
N LYS A 246 71.67 19.41 -4.21
CA LYS A 246 72.41 18.76 -5.33
C LYS A 246 73.78 19.38 -5.57
N VAL A 247 74.60 18.63 -6.28
CA VAL A 247 75.85 19.14 -6.83
C VAL A 247 75.54 19.80 -8.18
N TYR A 248 76.23 20.90 -8.50
CA TYR A 248 76.14 21.59 -9.76
C TYR A 248 76.20 20.66 -10.95
N ASP A 249 75.19 20.63 -11.79
CA ASP A 249 75.08 19.78 -12.98
C ASP A 249 74.68 20.56 -14.24
N GLY A 250 74.66 21.91 -14.15
CA GLY A 250 74.29 22.77 -15.28
C GLY A 250 72.88 22.98 -15.57
N ASN A 251 71.90 22.38 -14.81
CA ASN A 251 70.48 22.49 -15.00
C ASN A 251 69.78 22.95 -13.71
N THR A 252 68.46 23.31 -13.82
CA THR A 252 67.63 23.74 -12.71
C THR A 252 66.77 22.62 -12.10
N THR A 253 66.78 21.43 -12.64
CA THR A 253 65.94 20.32 -12.13
C THR A 253 66.26 20.02 -10.66
N ALA A 254 65.23 19.94 -9.84
CA ALA A 254 65.31 19.62 -8.42
C ALA A 254 64.64 18.27 -8.14
N THR A 255 65.10 17.57 -7.11
CA THR A 255 64.44 16.39 -6.53
C THR A 255 63.63 16.86 -5.34
N THR A 256 62.31 16.69 -5.37
CA THR A 256 61.41 17.13 -4.33
C THR A 256 60.45 16.03 -3.96
N THR A 257 60.19 15.89 -2.66
CA THR A 257 59.18 15.00 -2.11
C THR A 257 58.07 15.86 -1.50
N LEU A 258 56.81 15.43 -1.66
CA LEU A 258 55.66 16.10 -1.02
C LEU A 258 55.12 15.23 0.12
N THR A 259 54.79 15.89 1.23
CA THR A 259 53.99 15.29 2.30
C THR A 259 52.59 15.85 2.21
N PHE A 260 51.62 14.99 1.87
CA PHE A 260 50.24 15.38 1.71
C PHE A 260 49.50 15.57 3.05
N SER A 261 48.59 16.53 3.08
CA SER A 261 47.64 16.74 4.16
C SER A 261 46.20 16.75 3.59
N GLY A 262 45.25 16.15 4.31
CA GLY A 262 43.85 16.06 3.91
C GLY A 262 43.46 14.69 3.36
N LEU A 263 44.37 13.70 3.33
CA LEU A 263 44.01 12.31 3.01
C LEU A 263 42.97 11.77 3.99
N ILE A 264 42.14 10.86 3.55
CA ILE A 264 41.09 10.23 4.38
C ILE A 264 41.72 9.05 5.16
N GLY A 265 41.53 9.07 6.48
CA GLY A 265 41.96 7.98 7.36
C GLY A 265 43.42 7.66 7.20
N THR A 266 43.78 6.43 6.83
CA THR A 266 45.15 5.93 6.61
C THR A 266 45.49 5.78 5.12
N GLU A 267 44.71 6.35 4.21
CA GLU A 267 44.95 6.30 2.78
C GLU A 267 46.28 6.96 2.45
N THR A 268 47.04 6.39 1.51
CA THR A 268 48.25 6.98 0.96
C THR A 268 48.13 7.19 -0.53
N LEU A 269 48.95 8.06 -1.10
CA LEU A 269 49.05 8.25 -2.55
C LEU A 269 50.50 8.18 -2.99
N GLY A 270 50.71 7.64 -4.17
CA GLY A 270 51.96 7.80 -4.92
C GLY A 270 52.01 9.18 -5.58
N GLN A 271 53.24 9.64 -5.89
CA GLN A 271 53.44 10.94 -6.51
C GLN A 271 54.62 10.93 -7.48
N THR A 272 54.47 11.72 -8.57
CA THR A 272 55.59 12.16 -9.42
C THR A 272 55.60 13.68 -9.39
N VAL A 273 56.73 14.27 -9.05
CA VAL A 273 56.87 15.70 -8.82
C VAL A 273 57.91 16.27 -9.80
N GLY A 274 57.49 17.25 -10.61
CA GLY A 274 58.42 18.08 -11.37
C GLY A 274 58.71 19.37 -10.63
N SER A 275 59.97 19.66 -10.35
CA SER A 275 60.36 20.87 -9.62
C SER A 275 61.68 21.42 -10.15
N THR A 276 61.88 22.73 -9.93
CA THR A 276 63.05 23.45 -10.39
C THR A 276 63.60 24.43 -9.35
N PHE A 277 64.90 24.56 -9.28
CA PHE A 277 65.57 25.67 -8.64
C PHE A 277 65.30 26.99 -9.39
N ASP A 278 65.35 28.12 -8.69
CA ASP A 278 65.25 29.47 -9.23
C ASP A 278 66.27 29.78 -10.33
N ASN A 279 67.47 29.23 -10.20
CA ASN A 279 68.51 29.23 -11.23
C ASN A 279 69.52 28.08 -10.96
N LYS A 280 70.36 27.77 -11.94
CA LYS A 280 71.34 26.65 -11.91
C LYS A 280 72.60 26.89 -11.08
N ASN A 281 72.86 28.12 -10.60
CA ASN A 281 74.13 28.51 -9.99
C ASN A 281 74.23 27.98 -8.55
N VAL A 282 75.52 27.73 -8.15
CA VAL A 282 75.84 27.37 -6.75
C VAL A 282 75.32 28.40 -5.78
N GLY A 283 74.76 27.96 -4.66
CA GLY A 283 74.19 28.81 -3.62
C GLY A 283 73.52 28.00 -2.51
N THR A 284 73.34 28.65 -1.35
CA THR A 284 72.65 28.10 -0.19
C THR A 284 71.22 28.65 -0.09
N GLY A 285 70.28 27.85 0.39
CA GLY A 285 68.90 28.27 0.63
C GLY A 285 68.18 28.72 -0.63
N LYS A 286 68.51 28.16 -1.79
CA LYS A 286 67.90 28.50 -3.08
C LYS A 286 66.47 28.03 -3.11
N THR A 287 65.55 28.85 -3.67
CA THR A 287 64.14 28.49 -3.80
C THR A 287 63.96 27.39 -4.83
N VAL A 288 63.25 26.35 -4.42
CA VAL A 288 62.77 25.27 -5.30
C VAL A 288 61.26 25.38 -5.38
N THR A 289 60.73 25.43 -6.61
CA THR A 289 59.29 25.49 -6.90
C THR A 289 58.81 24.20 -7.51
N VAL A 290 57.72 23.64 -7.02
CA VAL A 290 57.02 22.50 -7.61
C VAL A 290 56.17 23.00 -8.80
N ASN A 291 56.49 22.52 -9.99
CA ASN A 291 55.87 22.96 -11.25
C ASN A 291 54.75 22.01 -11.72
N SER A 292 54.85 20.73 -11.35
CA SER A 292 53.83 19.70 -11.70
C SER A 292 53.78 18.63 -10.63
N ILE A 293 52.56 18.10 -10.44
CA ILE A 293 52.28 16.97 -9.53
C ILE A 293 51.35 16.01 -10.27
N THR A 294 51.76 14.76 -10.38
CA THR A 294 50.90 13.67 -10.84
C THR A 294 50.70 12.72 -9.66
N LEU A 295 49.47 12.55 -9.25
CA LEU A 295 49.08 11.58 -8.22
C LEU A 295 48.99 10.18 -8.84
N ALA A 296 49.39 9.18 -8.07
CA ALA A 296 49.17 7.77 -8.38
C ALA A 296 48.49 7.08 -7.21
N ASP A 297 47.83 5.96 -7.49
CA ASP A 297 47.20 5.17 -6.45
C ASP A 297 48.24 4.70 -5.42
N GLY A 298 47.83 4.68 -4.16
CA GLY A 298 48.67 4.28 -3.05
C GLY A 298 48.12 3.07 -2.33
N THR A 299 48.24 3.06 -1.01
CA THR A 299 47.82 1.95 -0.16
C THR A 299 46.62 2.31 0.67
N ASN A 300 46.02 1.32 1.38
CA ASN A 300 44.87 1.47 2.25
C ASN A 300 43.64 2.07 1.54
N GLY A 301 43.48 1.84 0.23
CA GLY A 301 42.35 2.31 -0.57
C GLY A 301 42.52 3.73 -1.12
N GLY A 302 43.70 4.34 -1.02
CA GLY A 302 43.99 5.63 -1.63
C GLY A 302 44.05 5.54 -3.15
N LEU A 303 43.01 6.12 -3.82
CA LEU A 303 42.93 6.23 -5.27
C LEU A 303 43.19 7.67 -5.69
N ALA A 304 44.11 7.88 -6.62
CA ALA A 304 44.43 9.20 -7.15
C ALA A 304 43.22 9.94 -7.70
N ALA A 305 42.28 9.22 -8.31
CA ALA A 305 41.05 9.75 -8.87
C ALA A 305 40.10 10.39 -7.83
N ASN A 306 40.28 10.11 -6.54
CA ASN A 306 39.46 10.68 -5.45
C ASN A 306 39.99 12.02 -4.94
N TYR A 307 41.19 12.42 -5.40
CA TYR A 307 41.90 13.58 -4.87
C TYR A 307 42.34 14.51 -5.97
N SER A 308 42.59 15.77 -5.60
CA SER A 308 43.20 16.79 -6.44
C SER A 308 44.21 17.58 -5.65
N ILE A 309 45.24 18.07 -6.32
CA ILE A 309 46.25 18.96 -5.78
C ILE A 309 46.75 19.90 -6.86
N SER A 310 46.96 21.15 -6.53
CA SER A 310 47.59 22.12 -7.42
C SER A 310 49.09 22.24 -7.14
N PRO A 311 49.94 22.38 -8.16
CA PRO A 311 51.35 22.68 -7.97
C PRO A 311 51.56 24.11 -7.42
N GLY A 312 52.80 24.49 -7.11
CA GLY A 312 53.17 25.80 -6.60
C GLY A 312 53.77 25.77 -5.17
N GLN A 313 53.90 24.58 -4.56
CA GLN A 313 54.60 24.44 -3.29
C GLN A 313 56.05 24.87 -3.45
N THR A 314 56.61 25.54 -2.45
CA THR A 314 57.99 25.98 -2.43
C THR A 314 58.77 25.34 -1.28
N SER A 315 60.06 25.12 -1.48
CA SER A 315 61.01 24.67 -0.46
C SER A 315 62.35 25.33 -0.73
N THR A 316 63.29 25.09 0.13
CA THR A 316 64.69 25.57 -0.09
C THR A 316 65.66 24.40 -0.07
N ALA A 317 66.70 24.49 -0.93
CA ALA A 317 67.80 23.51 -0.98
C ALA A 317 69.07 24.17 -1.49
N ASN A 318 70.21 23.49 -1.35
CA ASN A 318 71.52 24.04 -1.74
C ASN A 318 71.97 23.41 -3.06
N ILE A 319 72.64 24.22 -3.89
CA ILE A 319 73.47 23.70 -5.01
C ILE A 319 74.94 23.89 -4.60
N THR A 320 75.65 22.81 -4.45
CA THR A 320 77.05 22.81 -4.10
C THR A 320 77.94 22.79 -5.34
N ALA A 321 79.20 23.30 -5.23
CA ALA A 321 80.10 23.28 -6.34
C ALA A 321 80.53 21.86 -6.75
N LYS A 322 80.64 21.65 -8.05
CA LYS A 322 81.22 20.39 -8.62
C LYS A 322 82.74 20.43 -8.53
N ALA A 323 83.32 19.38 -7.93
CA ALA A 323 84.78 19.23 -7.89
C ALA A 323 85.33 19.02 -9.30
N LEU A 324 86.39 19.71 -9.61
CA LEU A 324 87.16 19.47 -10.82
C LEU A 324 88.41 18.64 -10.50
N THR A 325 88.78 17.71 -11.37
CA THR A 325 90.09 16.97 -11.32
C THR A 325 90.95 17.53 -12.39
N VAL A 326 92.24 17.80 -12.06
CA VAL A 326 93.26 18.17 -13.04
C VAL A 326 93.89 16.85 -13.56
N SER A 327 93.86 16.64 -14.89
CA SER A 327 94.46 15.50 -15.58
C SER A 327 95.80 15.88 -16.15
#